data_d2ad0e96f171f590b3f3590f8d20edcf
#
_entry.id   d2ad0e96f171f590b3f3590f8d20edcf
#
_cell.length_a   1.000
_cell.length_b   1.000
_cell.length_c   1.000
_cell.angle_alpha   90.00
_cell.angle_beta   90.00
_cell.angle_gamma   90.00
#
_symmetry.space_group_name_H-M   'P 1'
#
loop_
_entity.id
_entity.type
_entity.pdbx_description
1 polymer ?
#
loop_
_entity_poly.entity_id
_entity_poly.type
_entity_poly.pdbx_seq_one_letter_code
_entity_poly.pdbx_strand_id
1 'polypeptide(L)'
;MKKKALIFGVTGQDGAYLSRLLIKKKYIVHGVKRRSSLINTGRVDEIYLDPHVKKNNSFFMHYGDLTDSLGIINIIRKIKPNEIYNLAAQSHVAVSFEIPEYTANASAIGTLRILEAIKTLDLEKKIKFYQAGSSEMFGKVQKIPQNEKTSFYPRSPYGVSKLFAHWITINYREAYNIFACNGI
;
A
#
# COMPACT_ATOMS: atom_id res chain seq x y z
N MET A 1 -0.56 15.94 18.98
CA MET A 1 -1.58 15.13 18.25
C MET A 1 -1.03 13.72 18.01
N LYS A 2 -1.89 12.67 18.07
CA LYS A 2 -1.48 11.31 17.71
C LYS A 2 -1.19 11.23 16.20
N LYS A 3 -0.12 10.51 15.79
CA LYS A 3 0.17 10.26 14.39
C LYS A 3 -0.90 9.40 13.75
N LYS A 4 -1.21 9.65 12.48
CA LYS A 4 -2.15 8.88 11.68
C LYS A 4 -1.39 8.06 10.64
N ALA A 5 -1.71 6.77 10.54
CA ALA A 5 -1.23 5.88 9.49
C ALA A 5 -2.38 5.45 8.60
N LEU A 6 -2.17 5.48 7.29
CA LEU A 6 -3.10 4.95 6.29
C LEU A 6 -2.48 3.69 5.66
N ILE A 7 -3.20 2.57 5.73
CA ILE A 7 -2.72 1.27 5.25
C ILE A 7 -3.64 0.78 4.14
N PHE A 8 -3.16 0.74 2.91
CA PHE A 8 -3.81 0.04 1.81
C PHE A 8 -3.50 -1.47 1.93
N GLY A 9 -4.52 -2.32 1.80
CA GLY A 9 -4.37 -3.76 1.98
C GLY A 9 -4.38 -4.22 3.45
N VAL A 10 -5.09 -3.50 4.31
CA VAL A 10 -5.14 -3.70 5.76
C VAL A 10 -5.61 -5.09 6.19
N THR A 11 -6.44 -5.76 5.39
CA THR A 11 -6.98 -7.11 5.68
C THR A 11 -6.02 -8.24 5.28
N GLY A 12 -4.91 -7.91 4.62
CA GLY A 12 -3.81 -8.85 4.36
C GLY A 12 -3.04 -9.19 5.63
N GLN A 13 -2.13 -10.17 5.55
CA GLN A 13 -1.31 -10.61 6.67
C GLN A 13 -0.48 -9.44 7.24
N ASP A 14 0.34 -8.82 6.41
CA ASP A 14 1.23 -7.73 6.81
C ASP A 14 0.45 -6.50 7.27
N GLY A 15 -0.67 -6.17 6.60
CA GLY A 15 -1.54 -5.06 6.98
C GLY A 15 -2.13 -5.23 8.38
N ALA A 16 -2.54 -6.44 8.74
CA ALA A 16 -3.07 -6.75 10.06
C ALA A 16 -2.00 -6.67 11.15
N TYR A 17 -0.81 -7.24 10.92
CA TYR A 17 0.30 -7.16 11.87
C TYR A 17 0.79 -5.72 12.06
N LEU A 18 0.95 -4.97 10.97
CA LEU A 18 1.33 -3.57 11.02
C LEU A 18 0.32 -2.72 11.79
N SER A 19 -0.98 -2.98 11.57
CA SER A 19 -2.05 -2.28 12.30
C SER A 19 -1.93 -2.45 13.82
N ARG A 20 -1.73 -3.70 14.29
CA ARG A 20 -1.53 -3.99 15.71
C ARG A 20 -0.29 -3.28 16.28
N LEU A 21 0.82 -3.33 15.53
CA LEU A 21 2.07 -2.66 15.92
C LEU A 21 1.88 -1.15 16.06
N LEU A 22 1.22 -0.52 15.09
CA LEU A 22 1.02 0.94 15.09
C LEU A 22 0.03 1.37 16.18
N ILE A 23 -1.02 0.59 16.44
CA ILE A 23 -1.93 0.84 17.57
C ILE A 23 -1.17 0.77 18.90
N LYS A 24 -0.31 -0.25 19.10
CA LYS A 24 0.56 -0.37 20.27
C LYS A 24 1.50 0.83 20.41
N LYS A 25 1.96 1.39 19.27
CA LYS A 25 2.75 2.64 19.22
C LYS A 25 1.91 3.93 19.34
N LYS A 26 0.63 3.82 19.71
CA LYS A 26 -0.29 4.95 19.93
C LYS A 26 -0.67 5.74 18.65
N TYR A 27 -0.53 5.15 17.47
CA TYR A 27 -1.06 5.72 16.24
C TYR A 27 -2.59 5.61 16.18
N ILE A 28 -3.21 6.46 15.37
CA ILE A 28 -4.55 6.25 14.82
C ILE A 28 -4.36 5.58 13.46
N VAL A 29 -4.87 4.38 13.29
CA VAL A 29 -4.71 3.58 12.09
C VAL A 29 -5.98 3.66 11.26
N HIS A 30 -5.84 4.03 10.00
CA HIS A 30 -6.87 3.99 8.98
C HIS A 30 -6.54 2.90 7.97
N GLY A 31 -7.33 1.84 7.93
CA GLY A 31 -7.16 0.74 7.00
C GLY A 31 -8.08 0.90 5.79
N VAL A 32 -7.53 0.68 4.59
CA VAL A 32 -8.32 0.61 3.36
C VAL A 32 -8.46 -0.84 2.94
N LYS A 33 -9.69 -1.27 2.72
CA LYS A 33 -10.04 -2.58 2.16
C LYS A 33 -10.87 -2.42 0.90
N ARG A 34 -10.70 -3.32 -0.05
CA ARG A 34 -11.57 -3.43 -1.21
C ARG A 34 -12.92 -4.00 -0.80
N ARG A 35 -14.00 -3.56 -1.43
CA ARG A 35 -15.29 -4.20 -1.28
C ARG A 35 -15.23 -5.61 -1.88
N SER A 36 -15.70 -6.58 -1.14
CA SER A 36 -15.79 -7.98 -1.54
C SER A 36 -17.14 -8.55 -1.12
N SER A 37 -17.65 -9.50 -1.87
CA SER A 37 -18.86 -10.26 -1.50
C SER A 37 -18.61 -11.20 -0.31
N LEU A 38 -17.35 -11.62 -0.11
CA LEU A 38 -16.95 -12.44 1.01
C LEU A 38 -16.41 -11.59 2.16
N ILE A 39 -16.66 -12.04 3.38
CA ILE A 39 -16.07 -11.44 4.58
C ILE A 39 -14.56 -11.74 4.56
N ASN A 40 -13.74 -10.69 4.52
CA ASN A 40 -12.27 -10.78 4.46
C ASN A 40 -11.57 -10.00 5.58
N THR A 41 -12.28 -9.75 6.69
CA THR A 41 -11.80 -8.93 7.81
C THR A 41 -11.27 -9.72 8.99
N GLY A 42 -11.38 -11.04 9.00
CA GLY A 42 -11.07 -11.90 10.15
C GLY A 42 -9.71 -11.63 10.82
N ARG A 43 -8.70 -11.15 10.06
CA ARG A 43 -7.38 -10.81 10.63
C ARG A 43 -7.38 -9.50 11.43
N VAL A 44 -8.39 -8.65 11.26
CA VAL A 44 -8.48 -7.33 11.90
C VAL A 44 -9.72 -7.16 12.77
N ASP A 45 -10.61 -8.15 12.83
CA ASP A 45 -11.87 -8.07 13.59
C ASP A 45 -11.63 -7.78 15.08
N GLU A 46 -10.60 -8.36 15.69
CA GLU A 46 -10.27 -8.14 17.10
C GLU A 46 -9.82 -6.71 17.44
N ILE A 47 -9.30 -5.97 16.45
CA ILE A 47 -8.89 -4.56 16.60
C ILE A 47 -9.92 -3.59 16.06
N TYR A 48 -10.91 -4.08 15.29
CA TYR A 48 -12.00 -3.29 14.77
C TYR A 48 -13.10 -3.18 15.82
N LEU A 49 -13.35 -1.98 16.26
CA LEU A 49 -14.44 -1.66 17.17
C LEU A 49 -15.43 -0.78 16.42
N ASP A 50 -16.70 -1.12 16.49
CA ASP A 50 -17.75 -0.31 15.86
C ASP A 50 -17.64 1.15 16.35
N PRO A 51 -17.46 2.13 15.46
CA PRO A 51 -17.34 3.53 15.82
C PRO A 51 -18.58 4.10 16.52
N HIS A 52 -19.75 3.47 16.32
CA HIS A 52 -21.00 3.86 16.99
C HIS A 52 -21.05 3.43 18.46
N VAL A 53 -20.27 2.41 18.83
CA VAL A 53 -20.23 1.85 20.19
C VAL A 53 -19.12 2.45 21.04
N LYS A 54 -18.00 2.85 20.45
CA LYS A 54 -16.81 3.32 21.18
C LYS A 54 -16.26 4.64 20.66
N LYS A 55 -16.33 5.69 21.50
CA LYS A 55 -15.85 7.05 21.17
C LYS A 55 -14.32 7.18 21.02
N ASN A 56 -13.51 6.29 21.60
CA ASN A 56 -12.03 6.34 21.58
C ASN A 56 -11.44 5.21 20.72
N ASN A 57 -11.77 5.18 19.42
CA ASN A 57 -11.24 4.18 18.52
C ASN A 57 -9.86 4.60 17.99
N SER A 58 -8.93 3.65 17.93
CA SER A 58 -7.60 3.82 17.32
C SER A 58 -7.49 3.14 15.96
N PHE A 59 -8.53 2.46 15.49
CA PHE A 59 -8.58 1.75 14.23
C PHE A 59 -9.88 2.06 13.48
N PHE A 60 -9.75 2.49 12.22
CA PHE A 60 -10.88 2.82 11.35
C PHE A 60 -10.71 2.11 10.03
N MET A 61 -11.79 1.53 9.49
CA MET A 61 -11.80 0.93 8.16
C MET A 61 -12.52 1.81 7.13
N HIS A 62 -11.96 1.85 5.93
CA HIS A 62 -12.50 2.56 4.77
C HIS A 62 -12.59 1.60 3.59
N TYR A 63 -13.60 1.79 2.76
CA TYR A 63 -13.67 1.14 1.46
C TYR A 63 -12.88 1.96 0.44
N GLY A 64 -12.06 1.29 -0.36
CA GLY A 64 -11.31 1.91 -1.45
C GLY A 64 -10.67 0.85 -2.33
N ASP A 65 -10.40 1.20 -3.57
CA ASP A 65 -9.72 0.35 -4.54
C ASP A 65 -8.55 1.12 -5.16
N LEU A 66 -7.43 0.44 -5.41
CA LEU A 66 -6.26 1.04 -6.07
C LEU A 66 -6.53 1.38 -7.54
N THR A 67 -7.62 0.88 -8.10
CA THR A 67 -8.07 1.23 -9.45
C THR A 67 -8.93 2.49 -9.50
N ASP A 68 -9.31 3.05 -8.33
CA ASP A 68 -10.14 4.25 -8.20
C ASP A 68 -9.33 5.46 -7.73
N SER A 69 -8.94 6.32 -8.67
CA SER A 69 -8.14 7.53 -8.38
C SER A 69 -8.87 8.52 -7.48
N LEU A 70 -10.17 8.75 -7.72
CA LEU A 70 -10.94 9.72 -6.93
C LEU A 70 -11.17 9.24 -5.50
N GLY A 71 -11.45 7.95 -5.33
CA GLY A 71 -11.57 7.32 -4.02
C GLY A 71 -10.28 7.47 -3.20
N ILE A 72 -9.12 7.22 -3.80
CA ILE A 72 -7.80 7.40 -3.16
C ILE A 72 -7.59 8.86 -2.73
N ILE A 73 -7.81 9.82 -3.63
CA ILE A 73 -7.67 11.25 -3.34
C ILE A 73 -8.57 11.66 -2.17
N ASN A 74 -9.84 11.25 -2.19
CA ASN A 74 -10.82 11.58 -1.16
C ASN A 74 -10.45 11.00 0.21
N ILE A 75 -9.97 9.75 0.25
CA ILE A 75 -9.52 9.11 1.49
C ILE A 75 -8.32 9.88 2.07
N ILE A 76 -7.30 10.16 1.27
CA ILE A 76 -6.08 10.86 1.72
C ILE A 76 -6.43 12.28 2.18
N ARG A 77 -7.27 13.01 1.42
CA ARG A 77 -7.74 14.37 1.76
C ARG A 77 -8.48 14.40 3.10
N LYS A 78 -9.37 13.43 3.34
CA LYS A 78 -10.18 13.34 4.55
C LYS A 78 -9.32 13.01 5.79
N ILE A 79 -8.37 12.07 5.65
CA ILE A 79 -7.59 11.55 6.78
C ILE A 79 -6.40 12.45 7.07
N LYS A 80 -5.74 12.97 6.04
CA LYS A 80 -4.44 13.70 6.12
C LYS A 80 -3.44 12.90 6.97
N PRO A 81 -3.04 11.69 6.52
CA PRO A 81 -2.17 10.81 7.28
C PRO A 81 -0.74 11.38 7.37
N ASN A 82 0.00 10.98 8.40
CA ASN A 82 1.43 11.25 8.50
C ASN A 82 2.25 10.21 7.71
N GLU A 83 1.71 8.99 7.63
CA GLU A 83 2.38 7.86 7.00
C GLU A 83 1.38 7.07 6.16
N ILE A 84 1.78 6.68 4.95
CA ILE A 84 1.00 5.80 4.06
C ILE A 84 1.81 4.54 3.80
N TYR A 85 1.19 3.39 4.00
CA TYR A 85 1.75 2.07 3.72
C TYR A 85 0.93 1.41 2.62
N ASN A 86 1.52 1.24 1.44
CA ASN A 86 0.90 0.52 0.34
C ASN A 86 1.30 -0.95 0.37
N LEU A 87 0.47 -1.78 0.98
CA LEU A 87 0.61 -3.23 1.05
C LEU A 87 -0.41 -3.95 0.13
N ALA A 88 -1.27 -3.16 -0.53
CA ALA A 88 -2.28 -3.71 -1.43
C ALA A 88 -1.68 -4.07 -2.79
N ALA A 89 -2.11 -5.19 -3.32
CA ALA A 89 -1.79 -5.66 -4.67
C ALA A 89 -2.77 -6.77 -5.09
N GLN A 90 -2.82 -7.07 -6.39
CA GLN A 90 -3.15 -8.41 -6.86
C GLN A 90 -1.85 -9.21 -6.73
N SER A 91 -1.71 -10.04 -5.68
CA SER A 91 -0.43 -10.62 -5.26
C SER A 91 -0.23 -12.09 -5.66
N HIS A 92 -1.22 -12.73 -6.28
CA HIS A 92 -1.10 -14.11 -6.70
C HIS A 92 -0.42 -14.20 -8.07
N VAL A 93 0.80 -14.76 -8.10
CA VAL A 93 1.64 -14.81 -9.31
C VAL A 93 0.96 -15.53 -10.46
N ALA A 94 0.42 -16.75 -10.23
CA ALA A 94 -0.26 -17.51 -11.30
C ALA A 94 -1.46 -16.74 -11.87
N VAL A 95 -2.31 -16.19 -11.00
CA VAL A 95 -3.47 -15.39 -11.43
C VAL A 95 -3.06 -14.15 -12.23
N SER A 96 -1.85 -13.61 -12.03
CA SER A 96 -1.38 -12.47 -12.82
C SER A 96 -1.22 -12.78 -14.32
N PHE A 97 -1.05 -14.04 -14.69
CA PHE A 97 -1.05 -14.47 -16.11
C PHE A 97 -2.46 -14.56 -16.69
N GLU A 98 -3.46 -14.82 -15.85
CA GLU A 98 -4.86 -14.91 -16.29
C GLU A 98 -5.49 -13.51 -16.42
N ILE A 99 -5.12 -12.58 -15.53
CA ILE A 99 -5.67 -11.21 -15.49
C ILE A 99 -4.54 -10.15 -15.45
N PRO A 100 -3.65 -10.11 -16.46
CA PRO A 100 -2.47 -9.25 -16.42
C PRO A 100 -2.79 -7.76 -16.39
N GLU A 101 -3.83 -7.33 -17.10
CA GLU A 101 -4.25 -5.94 -17.15
C GLU A 101 -4.74 -5.45 -15.78
N TYR A 102 -5.60 -6.21 -15.11
CA TYR A 102 -6.03 -5.89 -13.75
C TYR A 102 -4.85 -5.87 -12.77
N THR A 103 -3.93 -6.83 -12.91
CA THR A 103 -2.72 -6.90 -12.07
C THR A 103 -1.86 -5.65 -12.24
N ALA A 104 -1.63 -5.20 -13.46
CA ALA A 104 -0.90 -3.97 -13.75
C ALA A 104 -1.66 -2.73 -13.23
N ASN A 105 -2.95 -2.65 -13.48
CA ASN A 105 -3.79 -1.53 -13.07
C ASN A 105 -3.84 -1.37 -11.53
N ALA A 106 -3.99 -2.47 -10.79
CA ALA A 106 -4.03 -2.44 -9.33
C ALA A 106 -2.64 -2.27 -8.71
N SER A 107 -1.63 -3.04 -9.16
CA SER A 107 -0.34 -3.11 -8.48
C SER A 107 0.66 -2.05 -8.95
N ALA A 108 0.70 -1.74 -10.26
CA ALA A 108 1.58 -0.73 -10.82
C ALA A 108 0.94 0.67 -10.79
N ILE A 109 -0.15 0.84 -11.54
CA ILE A 109 -0.82 2.15 -11.66
C ILE A 109 -1.47 2.57 -10.34
N GLY A 110 -1.92 1.62 -9.51
CA GLY A 110 -2.43 1.90 -8.16
C GLY A 110 -1.39 2.60 -7.28
N THR A 111 -0.12 2.21 -7.37
CA THR A 111 0.98 2.90 -6.67
C THR A 111 1.16 4.33 -7.19
N LEU A 112 1.15 4.53 -8.50
CA LEU A 112 1.22 5.84 -9.12
C LEU A 112 0.05 6.74 -8.67
N ARG A 113 -1.18 6.20 -8.58
CA ARG A 113 -2.35 6.96 -8.10
C ARG A 113 -2.18 7.48 -6.67
N ILE A 114 -1.59 6.67 -5.77
CA ILE A 114 -1.33 7.13 -4.40
C ILE A 114 -0.30 8.27 -4.39
N LEU A 115 0.77 8.13 -5.15
CA LEU A 115 1.83 9.14 -5.26
C LEU A 115 1.29 10.45 -5.89
N GLU A 116 0.51 10.34 -6.95
CA GLU A 116 -0.17 11.49 -7.56
C GLU A 116 -1.18 12.14 -6.59
N ALA A 117 -1.90 11.36 -5.79
CA ALA A 117 -2.79 11.92 -4.78
C ALA A 117 -2.04 12.70 -3.70
N ILE A 118 -0.86 12.24 -3.27
CA ILE A 118 0.00 12.97 -2.32
C ILE A 118 0.42 14.32 -2.92
N LYS A 119 0.88 14.31 -4.18
CA LYS A 119 1.30 15.50 -4.92
C LYS A 119 0.13 16.47 -5.16
N THR A 120 -0.98 15.99 -5.71
CA THR A 120 -2.16 16.81 -6.02
C THR A 120 -2.76 17.50 -4.78
N LEU A 121 -2.52 16.94 -3.59
CA LEU A 121 -3.00 17.49 -2.33
C LEU A 121 -1.96 18.35 -1.59
N ASP A 122 -0.81 18.65 -2.20
CA ASP A 122 0.31 19.41 -1.61
C ASP A 122 0.76 18.84 -0.26
N LEU A 123 0.91 17.50 -0.20
CA LEU A 123 1.25 16.76 1.01
C LEU A 123 2.65 16.12 0.98
N GLU A 124 3.48 16.43 -0.01
CA GLU A 124 4.80 15.82 -0.26
C GLU A 124 5.72 15.94 0.96
N LYS A 125 5.73 17.09 1.60
CA LYS A 125 6.56 17.36 2.81
C LYS A 125 5.93 16.87 4.11
N LYS A 126 4.68 16.39 4.07
CA LYS A 126 3.91 16.02 5.27
C LYS A 126 3.73 14.52 5.43
N ILE A 127 3.76 13.78 4.33
CA ILE A 127 3.50 12.33 4.29
C ILE A 127 4.78 11.57 4.04
N LYS A 128 4.97 10.48 4.80
CA LYS A 128 5.96 9.46 4.50
C LYS A 128 5.25 8.29 3.82
N PHE A 129 5.79 7.84 2.69
CA PHE A 129 5.22 6.77 1.88
C PHE A 129 6.12 5.52 1.92
N TYR A 130 5.52 4.37 2.17
CA TYR A 130 6.16 3.05 2.06
C TYR A 130 5.45 2.22 0.99
N GLN A 131 6.22 1.70 0.04
CA GLN A 131 5.78 0.75 -0.98
C GLN A 131 6.30 -0.64 -0.65
N ALA A 132 5.40 -1.60 -0.50
CA ALA A 132 5.79 -3.01 -0.43
C ALA A 132 6.23 -3.51 -1.81
N GLY A 133 7.50 -3.88 -1.92
CA GLY A 133 8.07 -4.54 -3.09
C GLY A 133 7.77 -6.03 -3.12
N SER A 134 8.63 -6.78 -3.78
CA SER A 134 8.53 -8.24 -3.86
C SER A 134 9.85 -8.83 -4.36
N SER A 135 10.25 -9.99 -3.85
CA SER A 135 11.35 -10.78 -4.41
C SER A 135 11.12 -11.21 -5.86
N GLU A 136 9.85 -11.26 -6.30
CA GLU A 136 9.48 -11.54 -7.70
C GLU A 136 10.03 -10.51 -8.71
N MET A 137 10.48 -9.34 -8.23
CA MET A 137 11.19 -8.38 -9.08
C MET A 137 12.54 -8.92 -9.55
N PHE A 138 13.22 -9.72 -8.76
CA PHE A 138 14.48 -10.37 -9.15
C PHE A 138 14.26 -11.49 -10.17
N GLY A 139 13.14 -12.22 -10.10
CA GLY A 139 12.69 -13.20 -11.09
C GLY A 139 13.76 -14.20 -11.49
N LYS A 140 14.30 -14.10 -12.73
CA LYS A 140 15.48 -14.87 -13.15
C LYS A 140 16.73 -14.26 -12.52
N VAL A 141 17.12 -14.83 -11.38
CA VAL A 141 18.19 -14.31 -10.51
C VAL A 141 19.49 -14.09 -11.28
N GLN A 142 20.03 -12.87 -11.23
CA GLN A 142 21.25 -12.47 -11.92
C GLN A 142 22.51 -12.63 -11.05
N LYS A 143 22.34 -12.71 -9.72
CA LYS A 143 23.42 -12.87 -8.75
C LYS A 143 22.94 -13.54 -7.45
N ILE A 144 23.75 -14.35 -6.85
CA ILE A 144 23.51 -15.01 -5.56
C ILE A 144 24.69 -14.70 -4.61
N PRO A 145 24.45 -14.23 -3.38
CA PRO A 145 23.17 -13.75 -2.84
C PRO A 145 22.74 -12.43 -3.51
N GLN A 146 21.44 -12.13 -3.49
CA GLN A 146 20.88 -10.87 -3.95
C GLN A 146 21.14 -9.76 -2.92
N ASN A 147 21.28 -8.54 -3.41
CA ASN A 147 21.38 -7.33 -2.61
C ASN A 147 20.80 -6.14 -3.41
N GLU A 148 20.87 -4.94 -2.86
CA GLU A 148 20.30 -3.72 -3.45
C GLU A 148 20.89 -3.34 -4.82
N LYS A 149 22.06 -3.90 -5.19
CA LYS A 149 22.71 -3.70 -6.49
C LYS A 149 22.42 -4.80 -7.49
N THR A 150 21.70 -5.85 -7.09
CA THR A 150 21.33 -6.96 -7.98
C THR A 150 20.30 -6.49 -8.99
N SER A 151 20.57 -6.69 -10.27
CA SER A 151 19.65 -6.31 -11.34
C SER A 151 18.34 -7.09 -11.27
N PHE A 152 17.23 -6.41 -11.51
CA PHE A 152 15.93 -7.03 -11.61
C PHE A 152 15.70 -7.68 -12.96
N TYR A 153 15.05 -8.85 -12.97
CA TYR A 153 14.66 -9.56 -14.18
C TYR A 153 13.33 -10.31 -13.95
N PRO A 154 12.20 -9.57 -13.76
CA PRO A 154 10.91 -10.19 -13.44
C PRO A 154 10.44 -11.15 -14.50
N ARG A 155 9.72 -12.22 -14.10
CA ARG A 155 9.26 -13.30 -14.97
C ARG A 155 7.75 -13.50 -14.94
N SER A 156 7.02 -12.57 -14.34
CA SER A 156 5.55 -12.60 -14.27
C SER A 156 4.96 -11.20 -14.41
N PRO A 157 3.71 -11.06 -14.89
CA PRO A 157 3.00 -9.78 -14.90
C PRO A 157 2.95 -9.11 -13.51
N TYR A 158 2.84 -9.92 -12.45
CA TYR A 158 2.95 -9.44 -11.07
C TYR A 158 4.34 -8.84 -10.77
N GLY A 159 5.41 -9.59 -11.08
CA GLY A 159 6.79 -9.10 -10.86
C GLY A 159 7.08 -7.82 -11.62
N VAL A 160 6.65 -7.72 -12.90
CA VAL A 160 6.77 -6.51 -13.72
C VAL A 160 5.99 -5.34 -13.11
N SER A 161 4.77 -5.60 -12.62
CA SER A 161 3.95 -4.57 -11.96
C SER A 161 4.59 -4.04 -10.67
N LYS A 162 5.21 -4.93 -9.88
CA LYS A 162 5.96 -4.56 -8.69
C LYS A 162 7.24 -3.79 -9.02
N LEU A 163 7.91 -4.13 -10.12
CA LEU A 163 9.08 -3.40 -10.60
C LEU A 163 8.72 -1.99 -11.06
N PHE A 164 7.58 -1.82 -11.74
CA PHE A 164 7.07 -0.48 -12.05
C PHE A 164 6.82 0.32 -10.76
N ALA A 165 6.12 -0.30 -9.77
CA ALA A 165 5.84 0.34 -8.49
C ALA A 165 7.12 0.76 -7.74
N HIS A 166 8.17 -0.05 -7.80
CA HIS A 166 9.48 0.25 -7.24
C HIS A 166 10.09 1.51 -7.89
N TRP A 167 10.18 1.54 -9.22
CA TRP A 167 10.82 2.64 -9.92
C TRP A 167 10.01 3.93 -9.88
N ILE A 168 8.69 3.86 -9.95
CA ILE A 168 7.87 5.08 -9.85
C ILE A 168 7.95 5.69 -8.43
N THR A 169 8.12 4.86 -7.39
CA THR A 169 8.35 5.34 -6.02
C THR A 169 9.68 6.08 -5.90
N ILE A 170 10.75 5.55 -6.51
CA ILE A 170 12.05 6.23 -6.57
C ILE A 170 11.94 7.53 -7.35
N ASN A 171 11.31 7.50 -8.53
CA ASN A 171 11.13 8.68 -9.36
C ASN A 171 10.41 9.82 -8.62
N TYR A 172 9.32 9.52 -7.91
CA TYR A 172 8.58 10.54 -7.15
C TYR A 172 9.35 11.06 -5.95
N ARG A 173 10.16 10.21 -5.31
CA ARG A 173 11.08 10.66 -4.26
C ARG A 173 12.08 11.69 -4.78
N GLU A 174 12.65 11.44 -5.95
CA GLU A 174 13.69 12.28 -6.53
C GLU A 174 13.13 13.53 -7.22
N ALA A 175 12.02 13.39 -7.96
CA ALA A 175 11.42 14.49 -8.72
C ALA A 175 10.62 15.47 -7.85
N TYR A 176 9.93 14.97 -6.82
CA TYR A 176 9.00 15.78 -6.00
C TYR A 176 9.41 15.86 -4.52
N ASN A 177 10.56 15.30 -4.17
CA ASN A 177 11.10 15.33 -2.81
C ASN A 177 10.12 14.74 -1.76
N ILE A 178 9.36 13.71 -2.14
CA ILE A 178 8.51 12.94 -1.24
C ILE A 178 9.41 12.00 -0.42
N PHE A 179 9.22 11.93 0.90
CA PHE A 179 9.83 10.85 1.67
C PHE A 179 9.16 9.52 1.27
N ALA A 180 9.76 8.81 0.33
CA ALA A 180 9.23 7.53 -0.18
C ALA A 180 10.32 6.45 -0.15
N CYS A 181 9.96 5.25 0.30
CA CYS A 181 10.86 4.10 0.33
C CYS A 181 10.17 2.82 -0.13
N ASN A 182 10.99 1.90 -0.65
CA ASN A 182 10.59 0.55 -1.01
C ASN A 182 11.15 -0.44 0.00
N GLY A 183 10.37 -1.48 0.35
CA GLY A 183 10.85 -2.67 1.05
C GLY A 183 10.74 -3.90 0.15
N ILE A 184 11.69 -4.83 0.25
CA ILE A 184 11.71 -6.12 -0.47
C ILE A 184 11.75 -7.22 0.59
#